data_54534c6b219b498816d97af7eb294893
#
_entry.id   54534c6b219b498816d97af7eb294893
#
_cell.length_a   1.000
_cell.length_b   1.000
_cell.length_c   1.000
_cell.angle_alpha   90.00
_cell.angle_beta   90.00
_cell.angle_gamma   90.00
#
_symmetry.space_group_name_H-M   'P 1'
#
loop_
_entity.id
_entity.type
_entity.pdbx_description
1 polymer ?
#
loop_
_entity_poly.entity_id
_entity_poly.type
_entity_poly.pdbx_seq_one_letter_code
_entity_poly.pdbx_strand_id
1 'polypeptide(L)'
;MPTKQKSAFKFFSFLCFTLSVLLSSCGGSESPLEVHGESATPESTPIIKQAEVVSKPSKPPLLSVVVIGDSLTVGSEMYGVSLTRSLINAGVLDVIVSAENGRTTSEGVGKLEDSMVVDGAVVIALGTNDVATADPNFFGSQIDRAVAAVPETVKIFWLNLYTDQWISDDAYNAKIIEKANTHPNLSVMDFESFASPSWLEEDGVHLTPDGYIQRTRFILQELGLN
;
A
#
# COMPACT_ATOMS: atom_id res chain seq x y z
N MET A 1 -8.93 5.51 -49.23
CA MET A 1 -9.77 6.00 -48.12
C MET A 1 -10.28 4.77 -47.36
N PRO A 2 -9.81 4.48 -46.18
CA PRO A 2 -10.43 3.45 -45.30
C PRO A 2 -11.25 4.14 -44.21
N THR A 3 -12.42 3.59 -44.01
CA THR A 3 -13.48 4.01 -43.11
C THR A 3 -13.10 3.80 -41.64
N LYS A 4 -13.33 4.85 -40.84
CA LYS A 4 -13.20 4.83 -39.37
C LYS A 4 -14.31 3.96 -38.75
N GLN A 5 -13.91 2.90 -38.06
CA GLN A 5 -14.80 2.09 -37.22
C GLN A 5 -14.81 2.71 -35.80
N LYS A 6 -15.96 3.23 -35.40
CA LYS A 6 -16.19 3.76 -34.06
C LYS A 6 -16.49 2.58 -33.11
N SER A 7 -15.60 2.32 -32.17
CA SER A 7 -15.84 1.42 -31.07
C SER A 7 -16.73 2.11 -30.02
N ALA A 8 -17.87 1.51 -29.71
CA ALA A 8 -18.81 2.02 -28.74
C ALA A 8 -18.42 1.52 -27.33
N PHE A 9 -18.12 2.44 -26.47
CA PHE A 9 -17.94 2.19 -25.03
C PHE A 9 -19.27 1.80 -24.40
N LYS A 10 -19.36 0.58 -23.89
CA LYS A 10 -20.50 0.11 -23.09
C LYS A 10 -20.30 0.51 -21.62
N PHE A 11 -21.13 1.43 -21.16
CA PHE A 11 -21.31 1.72 -19.73
C PHE A 11 -21.93 0.51 -19.04
N PHE A 12 -21.21 -0.10 -18.10
CA PHE A 12 -21.77 -1.09 -17.19
C PHE A 12 -22.39 -0.38 -15.98
N SER A 13 -23.70 -0.49 -15.87
CA SER A 13 -24.50 0.03 -14.76
C SER A 13 -24.38 -0.90 -13.56
N PHE A 14 -23.84 -0.42 -12.45
CA PHE A 14 -23.75 -1.18 -11.20
C PHE A 14 -25.12 -1.21 -10.50
N LEU A 15 -25.67 -2.40 -10.37
CA LEU A 15 -26.91 -2.69 -9.66
C LEU A 15 -26.63 -2.85 -8.16
N CYS A 16 -27.27 -2.00 -7.36
CA CYS A 16 -27.17 -1.98 -5.90
C CYS A 16 -27.97 -3.16 -5.31
N PHE A 17 -27.30 -4.09 -4.63
CA PHE A 17 -27.95 -5.16 -3.86
C PHE A 17 -28.00 -4.74 -2.38
N THR A 18 -29.20 -4.49 -1.89
CA THR A 18 -29.50 -4.31 -0.47
C THR A 18 -29.66 -5.67 0.20
N LEU A 19 -28.80 -5.98 1.17
CA LEU A 19 -28.92 -7.19 1.99
C LEU A 19 -29.54 -6.85 3.34
N SER A 20 -30.74 -7.37 3.59
CA SER A 20 -31.47 -7.25 4.84
C SER A 20 -30.89 -8.22 5.90
N VAL A 21 -30.58 -7.68 7.09
CA VAL A 21 -30.15 -8.45 8.25
C VAL A 21 -31.38 -8.88 9.05
N LEU A 22 -31.55 -10.18 9.24
CA LEU A 22 -32.49 -10.77 10.20
C LEU A 22 -31.75 -11.10 11.50
N LEU A 23 -32.14 -10.44 12.57
CA LEU A 23 -31.80 -10.75 13.96
C LEU A 23 -32.58 -11.99 14.40
N SER A 24 -31.92 -12.98 14.96
CA SER A 24 -32.57 -14.04 15.76
C SER A 24 -31.89 -14.14 17.11
N SER A 25 -32.66 -13.90 18.15
CA SER A 25 -32.38 -14.00 19.57
C SER A 25 -32.90 -15.36 20.08
N CYS A 26 -32.14 -15.99 20.99
CA CYS A 26 -32.57 -16.91 22.07
C CYS A 26 -31.31 -17.58 22.63
N GLY A 27 -31.01 -17.64 23.91
CA GLY A 27 -31.82 -17.76 25.10
C GLY A 27 -31.04 -18.72 26.01
N GLY A 28 -30.83 -18.35 27.24
CA GLY A 28 -29.97 -18.88 28.27
C GLY A 28 -30.17 -20.32 28.75
N SER A 29 -29.23 -20.81 29.54
CA SER A 29 -29.54 -21.58 30.76
C SER A 29 -28.31 -21.62 31.67
N GLU A 30 -28.50 -21.14 32.86
CA GLU A 30 -27.64 -21.35 34.02
C GLU A 30 -27.83 -22.78 34.60
N SER A 31 -26.81 -23.35 35.19
CA SER A 31 -26.95 -24.26 36.33
C SER A 31 -25.61 -24.42 37.10
N PRO A 32 -25.64 -24.76 38.39
CA PRO A 32 -24.73 -24.20 39.39
C PRO A 32 -23.65 -25.19 39.91
N LEU A 33 -22.68 -24.55 40.53
CA LEU A 33 -21.70 -24.93 41.56
C LEU A 33 -21.79 -26.34 42.22
N GLU A 34 -20.66 -27.04 42.25
CA GLU A 34 -20.28 -27.86 43.43
C GLU A 34 -18.83 -27.56 43.82
N VAL A 35 -18.69 -27.25 45.10
CA VAL A 35 -17.43 -26.99 45.80
C VAL A 35 -16.97 -28.31 46.44
N HIS A 36 -15.78 -28.79 46.11
CA HIS A 36 -15.05 -29.71 46.95
C HIS A 36 -13.63 -29.18 47.20
N GLY A 37 -13.40 -28.85 48.46
CA GLY A 37 -12.09 -28.50 48.94
C GLY A 37 -11.26 -29.76 49.17
N GLU A 38 -10.01 -29.72 48.77
CA GLU A 38 -8.99 -30.63 49.26
C GLU A 38 -7.66 -29.91 49.45
N SER A 39 -7.15 -30.04 50.66
CA SER A 39 -5.90 -29.48 51.18
C SER A 39 -4.71 -30.16 50.54
N ALA A 40 -3.80 -29.41 49.90
CA ALA A 40 -2.50 -29.95 49.50
C ALA A 40 -1.37 -28.98 49.86
N THR A 41 -0.40 -29.52 50.50
CA THR A 41 0.89 -29.06 51.00
C THR A 41 1.69 -28.23 49.96
N PRO A 42 2.52 -27.25 50.37
CA PRO A 42 3.29 -26.44 49.44
C PRO A 42 4.50 -27.23 48.92
N GLU A 43 4.45 -27.54 47.63
CA GLU A 43 5.58 -28.06 46.87
C GLU A 43 6.44 -26.92 46.35
N SER A 44 7.75 -27.03 46.55
CA SER A 44 8.76 -26.04 46.25
C SER A 44 8.83 -25.78 44.72
N THR A 45 8.50 -24.58 44.31
CA THR A 45 8.59 -24.11 42.91
C THR A 45 10.05 -23.97 42.46
N PRO A 46 10.49 -24.59 41.37
CA PRO A 46 11.81 -24.34 40.83
C PRO A 46 11.86 -22.94 40.24
N ILE A 47 12.88 -22.17 40.63
CA ILE A 47 13.18 -20.87 40.06
C ILE A 47 13.56 -21.04 38.57
N ILE A 48 12.61 -20.77 37.66
CA ILE A 48 12.88 -20.70 36.25
C ILE A 48 13.67 -19.40 36.04
N LYS A 49 14.98 -19.52 35.74
CA LYS A 49 15.77 -18.41 35.20
C LYS A 49 15.10 -17.95 33.94
N GLN A 50 14.48 -16.77 34.01
CA GLN A 50 14.04 -16.07 32.80
C GLN A 50 15.26 -15.88 31.89
N ALA A 51 15.22 -16.54 30.74
CA ALA A 51 16.16 -16.27 29.67
C ALA A 51 15.91 -14.80 29.24
N GLU A 52 16.94 -13.99 29.38
CA GLU A 52 16.98 -12.63 28.90
C GLU A 52 16.76 -12.68 27.37
N VAL A 53 15.56 -12.33 26.93
CA VAL A 53 15.26 -12.16 25.51
C VAL A 53 16.03 -10.92 25.07
N VAL A 54 17.21 -11.13 24.51
CA VAL A 54 17.95 -10.08 23.81
C VAL A 54 17.09 -9.65 22.63
N SER A 55 16.29 -8.63 22.83
CA SER A 55 15.52 -8.02 21.76
C SER A 55 16.50 -7.43 20.74
N LYS A 56 16.47 -7.96 19.50
CA LYS A 56 17.13 -7.35 18.35
C LYS A 56 16.76 -5.87 18.34
N PRO A 57 17.71 -4.93 18.11
CA PRO A 57 17.38 -3.52 18.07
C PRO A 57 16.30 -3.28 17.02
N SER A 58 15.12 -2.94 17.47
CA SER A 58 14.01 -2.61 16.59
C SER A 58 14.34 -1.28 15.90
N LYS A 59 14.20 -1.23 14.56
CA LYS A 59 14.20 0.03 13.82
C LYS A 59 13.21 0.98 14.51
N PRO A 60 13.55 2.26 14.71
CA PRO A 60 12.61 3.21 15.31
C PRO A 60 11.29 3.20 14.51
N PRO A 61 10.14 3.26 15.18
CA PRO A 61 8.85 3.24 14.52
C PRO A 61 8.74 4.42 13.54
N LEU A 62 8.18 4.19 12.37
CA LEU A 62 7.80 5.26 11.46
C LEU A 62 6.63 6.02 12.11
N LEU A 63 6.84 7.29 12.41
CA LEU A 63 5.82 8.12 13.06
C LEU A 63 4.76 8.58 12.06
N SER A 64 5.17 8.90 10.83
CA SER A 64 4.30 9.41 9.77
C SER A 64 4.59 8.72 8.42
N VAL A 65 3.53 8.43 7.67
CA VAL A 65 3.61 7.93 6.29
C VAL A 65 2.57 8.64 5.43
N VAL A 66 3.05 9.30 4.39
CA VAL A 66 2.21 9.89 3.34
C VAL A 66 2.29 9.02 2.10
N VAL A 67 1.16 8.61 1.56
CA VAL A 67 1.06 7.84 0.31
C VAL A 67 0.36 8.69 -0.75
N ILE A 68 1.02 8.87 -1.88
CA ILE A 68 0.46 9.55 -3.05
C ILE A 68 0.32 8.51 -4.17
N GLY A 69 -0.89 8.33 -4.68
CA GLY A 69 -1.14 7.29 -5.65
C GLY A 69 -2.30 7.56 -6.62
N ASP A 70 -2.46 6.63 -7.55
CA ASP A 70 -3.49 6.58 -8.58
C ASP A 70 -4.57 5.51 -8.28
N SER A 71 -5.22 4.98 -9.34
CA SER A 71 -6.24 3.93 -9.23
C SER A 71 -5.73 2.65 -8.55
N LEU A 72 -4.45 2.31 -8.70
CA LEU A 72 -3.87 1.13 -8.05
C LEU A 72 -3.80 1.33 -6.52
N THR A 73 -3.62 2.55 -6.06
CA THR A 73 -3.68 2.87 -4.63
C THR A 73 -5.12 2.94 -4.12
N VAL A 74 -6.05 3.45 -4.93
CA VAL A 74 -7.49 3.35 -4.64
C VAL A 74 -7.90 1.89 -4.45
N GLY A 75 -7.46 0.97 -5.33
CA GLY A 75 -7.70 -0.46 -5.17
C GLY A 75 -7.11 -1.03 -3.89
N SER A 76 -5.91 -0.61 -3.49
CA SER A 76 -5.29 -1.02 -2.21
C SER A 76 -6.05 -0.50 -0.98
N GLU A 77 -6.86 0.55 -1.10
CA GLU A 77 -7.80 1.00 -0.05
C GLU A 77 -9.11 0.20 -0.03
N MET A 78 -9.48 -0.43 -1.15
CA MET A 78 -10.78 -1.10 -1.30
C MET A 78 -10.75 -2.60 -0.99
N TYR A 79 -9.62 -3.28 -1.24
CA TYR A 79 -9.53 -4.73 -1.17
C TYR A 79 -8.74 -5.21 0.04
N GLY A 80 -9.26 -6.24 0.71
CA GLY A 80 -8.68 -6.79 1.94
C GLY A 80 -8.75 -5.81 3.11
N VAL A 81 -7.67 -5.76 3.90
CA VAL A 81 -7.46 -4.68 4.87
C VAL A 81 -6.85 -3.50 4.12
N SER A 82 -7.51 -2.36 4.14
CA SER A 82 -7.04 -1.19 3.40
C SER A 82 -5.58 -0.82 3.75
N LEU A 83 -4.87 -0.21 2.81
CA LEU A 83 -3.49 0.22 3.02
C LEU A 83 -3.38 1.14 4.24
N THR A 84 -4.29 2.12 4.38
CA THR A 84 -4.38 3.00 5.56
C THR A 84 -4.47 2.19 6.86
N ARG A 85 -5.40 1.25 6.93
CA ARG A 85 -5.60 0.43 8.13
C ARG A 85 -4.40 -0.48 8.40
N SER A 86 -3.78 -1.01 7.36
CA SER A 86 -2.61 -1.87 7.45
C SER A 86 -1.41 -1.11 8.02
N LEU A 87 -1.17 0.12 7.57
CA LEU A 87 -0.13 1.01 8.11
C LEU A 87 -0.37 1.33 9.59
N ILE A 88 -1.61 1.69 9.96
CA ILE A 88 -1.99 1.96 11.37
C ILE A 88 -1.79 0.71 12.22
N ASN A 89 -2.23 -0.47 11.77
CA ASN A 89 -2.05 -1.72 12.48
C ASN A 89 -0.58 -2.11 12.66
N ALA A 90 0.28 -1.69 11.75
CA ALA A 90 1.73 -1.89 11.82
C ALA A 90 2.44 -0.85 12.73
N GLY A 91 1.68 0.06 13.37
CA GLY A 91 2.19 1.00 14.36
C GLY A 91 2.57 2.39 13.83
N VAL A 92 2.21 2.72 12.59
CA VAL A 92 2.34 4.11 12.08
C VAL A 92 1.29 4.98 12.75
N LEU A 93 1.70 6.11 13.34
CA LEU A 93 0.83 6.97 14.13
C LEU A 93 0.03 7.95 13.27
N ASP A 94 0.66 8.48 12.22
CA ASP A 94 0.03 9.43 11.30
C ASP A 94 0.11 8.88 9.88
N VAL A 95 -1.05 8.64 9.25
CA VAL A 95 -1.16 8.04 7.91
C VAL A 95 -2.07 8.92 7.06
N ILE A 96 -1.51 9.41 5.97
CA ILE A 96 -2.25 10.14 4.93
C ILE A 96 -2.15 9.36 3.62
N VAL A 97 -3.28 8.93 3.08
CA VAL A 97 -3.35 8.33 1.74
C VAL A 97 -4.14 9.25 0.82
N SER A 98 -3.47 9.80 -0.18
CA SER A 98 -4.08 10.61 -1.24
C SER A 98 -4.02 9.83 -2.55
N ALA A 99 -5.13 9.25 -2.95
CA ALA A 99 -5.23 8.44 -4.16
C ALA A 99 -6.44 8.86 -5.01
N GLU A 100 -6.31 8.80 -6.33
CA GLU A 100 -7.38 9.18 -7.27
C GLU A 100 -7.25 8.40 -8.57
N ASN A 101 -8.38 7.93 -9.12
CA ASN A 101 -8.40 7.21 -10.38
C ASN A 101 -7.90 8.09 -11.53
N GLY A 102 -6.98 7.57 -12.34
CA GLY A 102 -6.45 8.28 -13.51
C GLY A 102 -5.42 9.37 -13.20
N ARG A 103 -5.03 9.55 -11.92
CA ARG A 103 -4.07 10.58 -11.52
C ARG A 103 -2.72 10.39 -12.21
N THR A 104 -2.25 11.44 -12.88
CA THR A 104 -0.90 11.51 -13.43
C THR A 104 0.14 11.82 -12.34
N THR A 105 1.40 11.57 -12.66
CA THR A 105 2.50 11.90 -11.73
C THR A 105 2.54 13.40 -11.42
N SER A 106 2.34 14.25 -12.41
CA SER A 106 2.35 15.71 -12.23
C SER A 106 1.27 16.19 -11.25
N GLU A 107 0.06 15.63 -11.33
CA GLU A 107 -1.05 15.94 -10.41
C GLU A 107 -0.76 15.44 -9.00
N GLY A 108 -0.24 14.21 -8.89
CA GLY A 108 0.09 13.63 -7.59
C GLY A 108 1.25 14.36 -6.89
N VAL A 109 2.27 14.79 -7.61
CA VAL A 109 3.35 15.62 -7.06
C VAL A 109 2.81 16.97 -6.56
N GLY A 110 1.83 17.56 -7.25
CA GLY A 110 1.12 18.73 -6.73
C GLY A 110 0.44 18.47 -5.38
N LYS A 111 -0.15 17.28 -5.18
CA LYS A 111 -0.71 16.89 -3.87
C LYS A 111 0.35 16.71 -2.79
N LEU A 112 1.53 16.21 -3.16
CA LEU A 112 2.66 16.10 -2.24
C LEU A 112 3.14 17.49 -1.80
N GLU A 113 3.27 18.44 -2.70
CA GLU A 113 3.64 19.82 -2.40
C GLU A 113 2.64 20.48 -1.45
N ASP A 114 1.33 20.26 -1.66
CA ASP A 114 0.26 20.77 -0.81
C ASP A 114 0.26 20.13 0.60
N SER A 115 0.81 18.93 0.77
CA SER A 115 0.78 18.17 2.02
C SER A 115 1.78 18.64 3.07
N MET A 116 2.77 19.46 2.71
CA MET A 116 3.82 20.02 3.58
C MET A 116 4.46 18.97 4.52
N VAL A 117 4.89 17.84 3.95
CA VAL A 117 5.55 16.77 4.72
C VAL A 117 6.85 17.28 5.31
N VAL A 118 7.04 17.11 6.62
CA VAL A 118 8.22 17.59 7.35
C VAL A 118 9.07 16.47 7.95
N ASP A 119 8.49 15.29 8.17
CA ASP A 119 9.15 14.11 8.71
C ASP A 119 8.52 12.79 8.21
N GLY A 120 9.07 11.66 8.64
CA GLY A 120 8.55 10.32 8.32
C GLY A 120 8.98 9.80 6.96
N ALA A 121 8.05 9.18 6.24
CA ALA A 121 8.27 8.61 4.92
C ALA A 121 7.17 9.00 3.93
N VAL A 122 7.53 9.13 2.68
CA VAL A 122 6.60 9.32 1.55
C VAL A 122 6.66 8.09 0.64
N VAL A 123 5.52 7.51 0.32
CA VAL A 123 5.38 6.48 -0.71
C VAL A 123 4.71 7.10 -1.93
N ILE A 124 5.37 7.06 -3.08
CA ILE A 124 4.81 7.52 -4.35
C ILE A 124 4.55 6.30 -5.23
N ALA A 125 3.30 6.13 -5.60
CA ALA A 125 2.82 5.02 -6.41
C ALA A 125 2.09 5.60 -7.64
N LEU A 126 2.87 6.23 -8.51
CA LEU A 126 2.43 6.98 -9.68
C LEU A 126 3.31 6.65 -10.89
N GLY A 127 2.78 6.87 -12.07
CA GLY A 127 3.45 6.68 -13.36
C GLY A 127 2.61 5.87 -14.34
N THR A 128 1.72 5.01 -13.87
CA THR A 128 0.89 4.15 -14.72
C THR A 128 0.08 4.96 -15.74
N ASN A 129 -0.48 6.09 -15.34
CA ASN A 129 -1.25 6.97 -16.24
C ASN A 129 -0.37 7.84 -17.12
N ASP A 130 0.93 7.94 -16.85
CA ASP A 130 1.88 8.71 -17.65
C ASP A 130 2.39 7.90 -18.86
N VAL A 131 2.46 6.54 -18.74
CA VAL A 131 2.99 5.67 -19.80
C VAL A 131 2.35 5.89 -21.16
N ALA A 132 1.06 6.20 -21.22
CA ALA A 132 0.33 6.47 -22.45
C ALA A 132 0.27 7.96 -22.83
N THR A 133 0.67 8.88 -21.95
CA THR A 133 0.33 10.30 -22.08
C THR A 133 1.52 11.25 -21.94
N ALA A 134 2.61 10.82 -21.38
CA ALA A 134 3.77 11.66 -21.08
C ALA A 134 5.07 11.10 -21.69
N ASP A 135 6.04 11.98 -21.94
CA ASP A 135 7.40 11.57 -22.28
C ASP A 135 8.16 11.09 -21.02
N PRO A 136 8.98 10.02 -21.08
CA PRO A 136 9.73 9.53 -19.92
C PRO A 136 10.68 10.59 -19.29
N ASN A 137 11.19 11.56 -20.07
CA ASN A 137 12.01 12.63 -19.49
C ASN A 137 11.14 13.63 -18.71
N PHE A 138 9.93 13.92 -19.20
CA PHE A 138 8.97 14.70 -18.44
C PHE A 138 8.60 14.00 -17.13
N PHE A 139 8.30 12.69 -17.18
CA PHE A 139 8.07 11.88 -15.99
C PHE A 139 9.26 11.96 -15.01
N GLY A 140 10.49 11.80 -15.52
CA GLY A 140 11.72 11.96 -14.71
C GLY A 140 11.83 13.33 -14.05
N SER A 141 11.41 14.42 -14.73
CA SER A 141 11.38 15.77 -14.14
C SER A 141 10.35 15.89 -13.00
N GLN A 142 9.24 15.13 -13.04
CA GLN A 142 8.28 15.10 -11.95
C GLN A 142 8.84 14.34 -10.74
N ILE A 143 9.71 13.34 -10.94
CA ILE A 143 10.43 12.69 -9.82
C ILE A 143 11.36 13.70 -9.13
N ASP A 144 12.13 14.49 -9.88
CA ASP A 144 12.97 15.56 -9.32
C ASP A 144 12.13 16.57 -8.53
N ARG A 145 10.96 16.94 -9.06
CA ARG A 145 10.02 17.85 -8.40
C ARG A 145 9.48 17.26 -7.09
N ALA A 146 9.15 15.96 -7.07
CA ALA A 146 8.71 15.28 -5.85
C ALA A 146 9.80 15.25 -4.78
N VAL A 147 11.05 15.01 -5.18
CA VAL A 147 12.20 15.05 -4.25
C VAL A 147 12.40 16.45 -3.68
N ALA A 148 12.27 17.48 -4.51
CA ALA A 148 12.38 18.87 -4.06
C ALA A 148 11.23 19.34 -3.14
N ALA A 149 10.08 18.65 -3.16
CA ALA A 149 8.90 18.98 -2.38
C ALA A 149 9.01 18.60 -0.88
N VAL A 150 10.01 17.80 -0.50
CA VAL A 150 10.18 17.33 0.89
C VAL A 150 11.59 17.61 1.40
N PRO A 151 11.80 17.72 2.73
CA PRO A 151 13.14 17.85 3.30
C PRO A 151 14.02 16.63 2.96
N GLU A 152 15.33 16.82 2.81
CA GLU A 152 16.28 15.74 2.52
C GLU A 152 16.30 14.63 3.60
N THR A 153 15.83 14.93 4.80
CA THR A 153 15.69 13.97 5.91
C THR A 153 14.51 13.03 5.73
N VAL A 154 13.52 13.38 4.91
CA VAL A 154 12.34 12.55 4.60
C VAL A 154 12.72 11.52 3.55
N LYS A 155 12.45 10.24 3.83
CA LYS A 155 12.64 9.17 2.87
C LYS A 155 11.47 9.09 1.90
N ILE A 156 11.79 9.06 0.62
CA ILE A 156 10.83 8.84 -0.46
C ILE A 156 11.04 7.43 -0.99
N PHE A 157 9.94 6.70 -1.10
CA PHE A 157 9.88 5.39 -1.71
C PHE A 157 9.01 5.48 -2.96
N TRP A 158 9.58 5.19 -4.12
CA TRP A 158 8.84 5.18 -5.38
C TRP A 158 8.56 3.75 -5.80
N LEU A 159 7.28 3.39 -5.89
CA LEU A 159 6.86 2.10 -6.39
C LEU A 159 7.03 2.09 -7.91
N ASN A 160 7.86 1.16 -8.43
CA ASN A 160 7.99 1.01 -9.87
C ASN A 160 6.72 0.39 -10.49
N LEU A 161 6.58 0.53 -11.79
CA LEU A 161 5.38 0.15 -12.52
C LEU A 161 5.40 -1.33 -12.85
N TYR A 162 4.22 -1.94 -12.87
CA TYR A 162 4.00 -3.28 -13.37
C TYR A 162 2.72 -3.30 -14.19
N THR A 163 2.86 -3.50 -15.50
CA THR A 163 1.75 -3.58 -16.45
C THR A 163 1.92 -4.79 -17.35
N ASP A 164 0.88 -5.16 -18.09
CA ASP A 164 1.03 -6.21 -19.10
C ASP A 164 1.84 -5.68 -20.30
N GLN A 165 2.52 -6.57 -20.95
CA GLN A 165 3.56 -6.42 -21.96
C GLN A 165 3.25 -5.53 -23.17
N TRP A 166 2.01 -5.10 -23.36
CA TRP A 166 1.67 -4.21 -24.49
C TRP A 166 1.63 -2.72 -24.12
N ILE A 167 1.87 -2.42 -22.84
CA ILE A 167 2.13 -1.08 -22.35
C ILE A 167 3.56 -1.10 -21.82
N SER A 168 4.51 -0.57 -22.58
CA SER A 168 5.91 -0.59 -22.15
C SER A 168 6.13 0.45 -21.05
N ASP A 169 6.29 -0.02 -19.82
CA ASP A 169 6.67 0.74 -18.64
C ASP A 169 8.20 0.78 -18.40
N ASP A 170 8.98 0.00 -19.15
CA ASP A 170 10.44 -0.10 -19.03
C ASP A 170 11.15 1.26 -18.97
N ALA A 171 10.78 2.19 -19.87
CA ALA A 171 11.40 3.50 -19.95
C ALA A 171 11.12 4.36 -18.71
N TYR A 172 9.97 4.17 -18.08
CA TYR A 172 9.55 4.86 -16.85
C TYR A 172 10.22 4.25 -15.64
N ASN A 173 10.28 2.92 -15.55
CA ASN A 173 11.02 2.20 -14.51
C ASN A 173 12.51 2.53 -14.56
N ALA A 174 13.10 2.63 -15.76
CA ALA A 174 14.47 3.10 -15.93
C ALA A 174 14.67 4.54 -15.39
N LYS A 175 13.70 5.43 -15.56
CA LYS A 175 13.76 6.79 -15.00
C LYS A 175 13.65 6.79 -13.48
N ILE A 176 12.80 5.97 -12.88
CA ILE A 176 12.74 5.83 -11.42
C ILE A 176 14.10 5.39 -10.87
N ILE A 177 14.72 4.37 -11.48
CA ILE A 177 16.05 3.88 -11.09
C ILE A 177 17.13 4.96 -11.29
N GLU A 178 17.13 5.64 -12.45
CA GLU A 178 18.07 6.75 -12.74
C GLU A 178 18.00 7.82 -11.65
N LYS A 179 16.79 8.25 -11.27
CA LYS A 179 16.59 9.28 -10.26
C LYS A 179 16.95 8.80 -8.85
N ALA A 180 16.63 7.58 -8.50
CA ALA A 180 17.05 7.01 -7.22
C ALA A 180 18.57 6.94 -7.06
N ASN A 181 19.33 6.74 -8.15
CA ASN A 181 20.79 6.77 -8.13
C ASN A 181 21.37 8.19 -7.92
N THR A 182 20.59 9.24 -8.15
CA THR A 182 21.03 10.64 -8.03
C THR A 182 20.51 11.34 -6.77
N HIS A 183 19.46 10.83 -6.15
CA HIS A 183 18.83 11.41 -4.97
C HIS A 183 18.96 10.49 -3.75
N PRO A 184 19.78 10.81 -2.75
CA PRO A 184 20.09 9.91 -1.63
C PRO A 184 18.89 9.62 -0.69
N ASN A 185 17.86 10.44 -0.73
CA ASN A 185 16.62 10.23 0.02
C ASN A 185 15.52 9.52 -0.78
N LEU A 186 15.75 9.19 -2.06
CA LEU A 186 14.84 8.43 -2.92
C LEU A 186 15.28 6.96 -3.01
N SER A 187 14.35 6.04 -2.83
CA SER A 187 14.54 4.60 -2.98
C SER A 187 13.46 4.01 -3.89
N VAL A 188 13.82 2.99 -4.65
CA VAL A 188 12.85 2.23 -5.46
C VAL A 188 12.24 1.13 -4.60
N MET A 189 10.91 0.99 -4.63
CA MET A 189 10.20 -0.22 -4.23
C MET A 189 9.97 -1.05 -5.51
N ASP A 190 10.70 -2.15 -5.66
CA ASP A 190 10.70 -2.97 -6.87
C ASP A 190 9.50 -3.91 -6.93
N PHE A 191 8.33 -3.31 -7.15
CA PHE A 191 7.07 -4.06 -7.26
C PHE A 191 7.03 -4.92 -8.53
N GLU A 192 7.67 -4.47 -9.61
CA GLU A 192 7.75 -5.22 -10.87
C GLU A 192 8.38 -6.61 -10.65
N SER A 193 9.49 -6.69 -9.93
CA SER A 193 10.13 -7.97 -9.63
C SER A 193 9.34 -8.83 -8.62
N PHE A 194 8.50 -8.23 -7.81
CA PHE A 194 7.68 -8.93 -6.82
C PHE A 194 6.35 -9.42 -7.41
N ALA A 195 5.79 -8.69 -8.36
CA ALA A 195 4.46 -8.94 -8.90
C ALA A 195 4.35 -10.25 -9.67
N SER A 196 3.14 -10.78 -9.76
CA SER A 196 2.81 -11.97 -10.53
C SER A 196 1.84 -11.63 -11.65
N PRO A 197 2.01 -12.17 -12.87
CA PRO A 197 1.04 -11.98 -13.95
C PRO A 197 -0.39 -12.39 -13.58
N SER A 198 -0.55 -13.35 -12.67
CA SER A 198 -1.86 -13.80 -12.19
C SER A 198 -2.60 -12.76 -11.34
N TRP A 199 -1.93 -11.66 -10.95
CA TRP A 199 -2.53 -10.57 -10.20
C TRP A 199 -3.08 -9.45 -11.08
N LEU A 200 -2.81 -9.47 -12.39
CA LEU A 200 -3.39 -8.49 -13.31
C LEU A 200 -4.81 -8.89 -13.71
N GLU A 201 -5.67 -7.89 -13.84
CA GLU A 201 -6.96 -8.01 -14.52
C GLU A 201 -6.78 -8.06 -16.03
N GLU A 202 -7.86 -8.34 -16.77
CA GLU A 202 -7.84 -8.45 -18.25
C GLU A 202 -7.37 -7.16 -18.96
N ASP A 203 -7.41 -6.01 -18.29
CA ASP A 203 -6.93 -4.75 -18.85
C ASP A 203 -5.39 -4.59 -18.81
N GLY A 204 -4.70 -5.51 -18.14
CA GLY A 204 -3.25 -5.54 -18.04
C GLY A 204 -2.64 -4.42 -17.17
N VAL A 205 -3.46 -3.71 -16.39
CA VAL A 205 -3.05 -2.57 -15.55
C VAL A 205 -3.54 -2.73 -14.12
N HIS A 206 -4.84 -2.93 -13.95
CA HIS A 206 -5.43 -3.08 -12.63
C HIS A 206 -5.16 -4.47 -12.05
N LEU A 207 -5.18 -4.56 -10.73
CA LEU A 207 -4.92 -5.81 -10.03
C LEU A 207 -6.21 -6.49 -9.63
N THR A 208 -6.17 -7.82 -9.57
CA THR A 208 -7.21 -8.61 -8.92
C THR A 208 -7.29 -8.26 -7.43
N PRO A 209 -8.38 -8.60 -6.72
CA PRO A 209 -8.47 -8.41 -5.26
C PRO A 209 -7.27 -9.00 -4.50
N ASP A 210 -6.77 -10.18 -4.89
CA ASP A 210 -5.57 -10.77 -4.29
C ASP A 210 -4.32 -9.95 -4.62
N GLY A 211 -4.16 -9.48 -5.86
CA GLY A 211 -3.06 -8.63 -6.27
C GLY A 211 -2.98 -7.33 -5.44
N TYR A 212 -4.11 -6.69 -5.14
CA TYR A 212 -4.14 -5.52 -4.27
C TYR A 212 -3.73 -5.84 -2.83
N ILE A 213 -4.13 -7.00 -2.29
CA ILE A 213 -3.71 -7.47 -0.98
C ILE A 213 -2.20 -7.69 -0.94
N GLN A 214 -1.63 -8.33 -1.96
CA GLN A 214 -0.18 -8.56 -2.05
C GLN A 214 0.59 -7.25 -2.22
N ARG A 215 0.08 -6.31 -3.01
CA ARG A 215 0.67 -4.97 -3.16
C ARG A 215 0.71 -4.20 -1.83
N THR A 216 -0.36 -4.27 -1.05
CA THR A 216 -0.39 -3.68 0.30
C THR A 216 0.67 -4.31 1.20
N ARG A 217 0.78 -5.64 1.21
CA ARG A 217 1.81 -6.36 1.98
C ARG A 217 3.22 -5.97 1.57
N PHE A 218 3.46 -5.89 0.26
CA PHE A 218 4.75 -5.47 -0.29
C PHE A 218 5.14 -4.07 0.20
N ILE A 219 4.24 -3.10 0.13
CA ILE A 219 4.50 -1.74 0.61
C ILE A 219 4.88 -1.74 2.10
N LEU A 220 4.17 -2.50 2.95
CA LEU A 220 4.51 -2.60 4.37
C LEU A 220 5.91 -3.22 4.56
N GLN A 221 6.22 -4.29 3.82
CA GLN A 221 7.51 -4.96 3.88
C GLN A 221 8.66 -4.01 3.51
N GLU A 222 8.54 -3.26 2.43
CA GLU A 222 9.53 -2.29 1.97
C GLU A 222 9.73 -1.13 2.95
N LEU A 223 8.68 -0.73 3.67
CA LEU A 223 8.77 0.23 4.77
C LEU A 223 9.41 -0.38 6.04
N GLY A 224 9.59 -1.71 6.08
CA GLY A 224 10.09 -2.43 7.25
C GLY A 224 9.05 -2.55 8.37
N LEU A 225 7.78 -2.57 8.00
CA LEU A 225 6.61 -2.72 8.86
C LEU A 225 6.08 -4.16 8.67
N ASN A 226 6.28 -5.05 9.67
CA ASN A 226 5.84 -6.45 9.63
C ASN A 226 4.84 -6.73 10.76
#